data_6b67d16439cac449f029ae0985da548e
#
_entry.id   6b67d16439cac449f029ae0985da548e
#
_cell.length_a   1.000
_cell.length_b   1.000
_cell.length_c   1.000
_cell.angle_alpha   90.00
_cell.angle_beta   90.00
_cell.angle_gamma   90.00
#
_symmetry.space_group_name_H-M   'P 1'
#
loop_
_entity.id
_entity.type
_entity.pdbx_description
1 polymer ?
#
loop_
_entity_poly.entity_id
_entity_poly.type
_entity_poly.pdbx_seq_one_letter_code
_entity_poly.pdbx_strand_id
1 'polypeptide(L)'
;SDGKTPRRIVFVQCVGARGDGGRPYCSRFCCMNAVKDSMLLRQHDPEVEDVTVLYTDMRAFGKGFDDFVKRSLEEQSAQYLRGRPAKIDRVAEDDTLEVFVEDTLGHQQRRIPADLVVLSVAAAPNDGAPRLAEALGIETDPYGFIARDDPAISAVETRREGVYVCGSAVGPQVIPDCVAQASAAAARAELYLTGERVDRTEAPAAPMDLSGPPRVGVLVCHCGVNIGGVLDVEALATEAGSLEGVVAAKAHLFACSTAGQEEMVELVKEHDLNRVVVAACTPRTHEPVFREGLAQIGFNPYLLEMVNIRDQCSWVHADEPDAAQQKARALIRMGVARALHLEPLQESKAPMTRAALVVGGGIAGIQAATDLAVQGFPVTLVEKEGRLGGRLAAPHLKYLYPNMRPAAEVLEEKLDRLRQSGARVLTNTEVAAVRGFVGSFEVDLQGPAPETLPVGAMVLA
;
A
#
# COMPACT_ATOMS: atom_id res chain seq x y z
N SER A 1 23.32 -4.12 22.94
CA SER A 1 23.78 -5.24 22.11
C SER A 1 25.28 -5.33 22.20
N ASP A 2 25.84 -6.51 22.16
CA ASP A 2 27.28 -6.80 22.20
C ASP A 2 27.94 -6.65 20.81
N GLY A 3 27.16 -6.24 19.80
CA GLY A 3 27.62 -6.05 18.42
C GLY A 3 27.82 -7.34 17.61
N LYS A 4 27.38 -8.48 18.15
CA LYS A 4 27.47 -9.77 17.45
C LYS A 4 26.21 -10.05 16.63
N THR A 5 26.35 -10.61 15.46
CA THR A 5 25.25 -11.14 14.67
C THR A 5 24.69 -12.43 15.31
N PRO A 6 23.38 -12.53 15.59
CA PRO A 6 22.79 -13.76 16.07
C PRO A 6 22.74 -14.79 14.92
N ARG A 7 23.26 -15.98 15.16
CA ARG A 7 23.30 -17.07 14.16
C ARG A 7 22.04 -17.94 14.19
N ARG A 8 21.45 -18.11 15.38
CA ARG A 8 20.25 -18.95 15.63
C ARG A 8 19.13 -18.07 16.18
N ILE A 9 18.07 -17.91 15.43
CA ILE A 9 16.98 -16.99 15.76
C ILE A 9 15.67 -17.77 15.91
N VAL A 10 14.96 -17.56 17.01
CA VAL A 10 13.66 -18.19 17.25
C VAL A 10 12.56 -17.11 17.34
N PHE A 11 11.60 -17.15 16.42
CA PHE A 11 10.39 -16.37 16.50
C PHE A 11 9.32 -17.09 17.30
N VAL A 12 8.77 -16.43 18.31
CA VAL A 12 7.66 -16.94 19.11
C VAL A 12 6.39 -16.19 18.74
N GLN A 13 5.45 -16.89 18.10
CA GLN A 13 4.18 -16.29 17.69
C GLN A 13 3.16 -16.25 18.83
N CYS A 14 2.17 -15.37 18.71
CA CYS A 14 1.03 -15.24 19.62
C CYS A 14 1.40 -14.91 21.07
N VAL A 15 2.49 -14.19 21.33
CA VAL A 15 2.89 -13.81 22.69
C VAL A 15 1.86 -12.84 23.27
N GLY A 16 1.19 -13.24 24.35
CA GLY A 16 0.10 -12.46 24.97
C GLY A 16 -1.17 -12.36 24.12
N ALA A 17 -1.34 -13.22 23.11
CA ALA A 17 -2.51 -13.29 22.26
C ALA A 17 -3.11 -14.70 22.21
N ARG A 18 -4.41 -14.81 21.91
CA ARG A 18 -5.12 -16.07 21.67
C ARG A 18 -5.11 -17.03 22.85
N GLY A 19 -5.20 -16.50 24.06
CA GLY A 19 -5.22 -17.30 25.30
C GLY A 19 -5.81 -16.53 26.46
N ASP A 20 -6.20 -17.25 27.50
CA ASP A 20 -6.92 -16.72 28.66
C ASP A 20 -6.06 -15.79 29.55
N GLY A 21 -4.73 -15.94 29.49
CA GLY A 21 -3.80 -15.09 30.23
C GLY A 21 -3.38 -13.80 29.53
N GLY A 22 -3.98 -13.49 28.40
CA GLY A 22 -3.66 -12.32 27.57
C GLY A 22 -4.86 -11.80 26.81
N ARG A 23 -4.60 -11.23 25.61
CA ARG A 23 -5.65 -10.79 24.70
C ARG A 23 -6.25 -12.00 23.96
N PRO A 24 -7.58 -12.25 24.02
CA PRO A 24 -8.18 -13.47 23.46
C PRO A 24 -8.29 -13.47 21.93
N TYR A 25 -7.87 -12.39 21.25
CA TYR A 25 -7.93 -12.25 19.81
C TYR A 25 -6.57 -12.46 19.13
N CYS A 26 -6.59 -12.62 17.82
CA CYS A 26 -5.41 -12.71 16.98
C CYS A 26 -4.95 -11.33 16.52
N SER A 27 -3.64 -11.05 16.57
CA SER A 27 -3.04 -9.83 16.06
C SER A 27 -2.94 -9.78 14.53
N ARG A 28 -3.38 -10.83 13.84
CA ARG A 28 -3.62 -10.91 12.40
C ARG A 28 -2.38 -10.82 11.50
N PHE A 29 -1.46 -9.88 11.73
CA PHE A 29 -0.32 -9.62 10.85
C PHE A 29 0.99 -10.32 11.25
N CYS A 30 1.11 -10.80 12.50
CA CYS A 30 2.39 -11.26 13.03
C CYS A 30 2.94 -12.52 12.31
N CYS A 31 2.07 -13.43 11.84
CA CYS A 31 2.54 -14.61 11.10
C CYS A 31 3.23 -14.20 9.80
N MET A 32 2.62 -13.31 9.02
CA MET A 32 3.19 -12.84 7.77
C MET A 32 4.46 -12.00 7.98
N ASN A 33 4.53 -11.25 9.09
CA ASN A 33 5.76 -10.55 9.45
C ASN A 33 6.89 -11.54 9.73
N ALA A 34 6.64 -12.58 10.53
CA ALA A 34 7.67 -13.59 10.82
C ALA A 34 8.14 -14.32 9.57
N VAL A 35 7.22 -14.66 8.65
CA VAL A 35 7.58 -15.25 7.35
C VAL A 35 8.48 -14.33 6.55
N LYS A 36 8.07 -13.06 6.40
CA LYS A 36 8.87 -12.06 5.69
C LYS A 36 10.24 -11.85 6.35
N ASP A 37 10.28 -11.68 7.65
CA ASP A 37 11.52 -11.38 8.37
C ASP A 37 12.49 -12.58 8.31
N SER A 38 11.98 -13.82 8.37
CA SER A 38 12.82 -15.02 8.22
C SER A 38 13.50 -15.10 6.83
N MET A 39 12.78 -14.72 5.77
CA MET A 39 13.34 -14.66 4.41
C MET A 39 14.38 -13.55 4.29
N LEU A 40 14.09 -12.36 4.82
CA LEU A 40 15.02 -11.22 4.78
C LEU A 40 16.29 -11.47 5.59
N LEU A 41 16.20 -12.09 6.76
CA LEU A 41 17.38 -12.44 7.56
C LEU A 41 18.38 -13.27 6.76
N ARG A 42 17.90 -14.31 6.09
CA ARG A 42 18.75 -15.18 5.26
C ARG A 42 19.33 -14.49 4.03
N GLN A 43 18.60 -13.52 3.47
CA GLN A 43 19.05 -12.76 2.30
C GLN A 43 20.10 -11.70 2.65
N HIS A 44 19.96 -11.05 3.81
CA HIS A 44 20.80 -9.92 4.18
C HIS A 44 22.01 -10.30 5.03
N ASP A 45 21.97 -11.43 5.72
CA ASP A 45 23.04 -11.82 6.61
C ASP A 45 23.40 -13.31 6.45
N PRO A 46 24.52 -13.62 5.78
CA PRO A 46 24.99 -15.00 5.56
C PRO A 46 25.44 -15.70 6.85
N GLU A 47 25.66 -14.97 7.96
CA GLU A 47 26.00 -15.57 9.25
C GLU A 47 24.79 -16.16 9.97
N VAL A 48 23.56 -15.85 9.54
CA VAL A 48 22.35 -16.47 10.07
C VAL A 48 22.23 -17.90 9.60
N GLU A 49 22.44 -18.85 10.53
CA GLU A 49 22.44 -20.28 10.25
C GLU A 49 21.05 -20.90 10.33
N ASP A 50 20.35 -20.63 11.45
CA ASP A 50 19.06 -21.23 11.75
C ASP A 50 18.00 -20.17 12.14
N VAL A 51 16.86 -20.25 11.48
CA VAL A 51 15.67 -19.51 11.85
C VAL A 51 14.53 -20.49 12.12
N THR A 52 13.96 -20.43 13.33
CA THR A 52 12.81 -21.26 13.71
C THR A 52 11.62 -20.37 14.05
N VAL A 53 10.46 -20.68 13.48
CA VAL A 53 9.20 -19.99 13.77
C VAL A 53 8.28 -20.94 14.55
N LEU A 54 8.06 -20.63 15.84
CA LEU A 54 7.14 -21.35 16.70
C LEU A 54 5.73 -20.75 16.54
N TYR A 55 4.75 -21.54 16.10
CA TYR A 55 3.42 -21.07 15.79
C TYR A 55 2.32 -22.00 16.34
N THR A 56 1.12 -21.47 16.53
CA THR A 56 -0.08 -22.25 16.89
C THR A 56 -0.81 -22.75 15.65
N ASP A 57 -1.11 -21.82 14.74
CA ASP A 57 -1.59 -22.03 13.37
C ASP A 57 -1.16 -20.83 12.52
N MET A 58 -0.80 -21.10 11.28
CA MET A 58 -0.36 -20.07 10.36
C MET A 58 -1.59 -19.29 9.84
N ARG A 59 -1.61 -17.98 10.10
CA ARG A 59 -2.68 -17.07 9.68
C ARG A 59 -2.27 -16.31 8.43
N ALA A 60 -2.21 -17.02 7.32
CA ALA A 60 -1.88 -16.50 5.99
C ALA A 60 -3.17 -16.39 5.14
N PHE A 61 -4.07 -15.48 5.52
CA PHE A 61 -5.32 -15.32 4.79
C PHE A 61 -5.25 -14.11 3.84
N GLY A 62 -5.74 -14.29 2.65
CA GLY A 62 -5.70 -13.31 1.57
C GLY A 62 -5.00 -13.87 0.32
N LYS A 63 -5.30 -13.26 -0.82
CA LYS A 63 -4.73 -13.69 -2.11
C LYS A 63 -3.21 -13.53 -2.12
N GLY A 64 -2.50 -14.62 -2.40
CA GLY A 64 -1.03 -14.66 -2.48
C GLY A 64 -0.29 -14.84 -1.15
N PHE A 65 -0.96 -14.77 0.01
CA PHE A 65 -0.29 -14.93 1.31
C PHE A 65 0.12 -16.38 1.57
N ASP A 66 -0.73 -17.34 1.19
CA ASP A 66 -0.41 -18.77 1.30
C ASP A 66 0.77 -19.15 0.38
N ASP A 67 0.79 -18.61 -0.84
CA ASP A 67 1.90 -18.80 -1.77
C ASP A 67 3.22 -18.20 -1.23
N PHE A 68 3.14 -17.08 -0.51
CA PHE A 68 4.30 -16.47 0.14
C PHE A 68 4.86 -17.37 1.25
N VAL A 69 3.99 -18.00 2.06
CA VAL A 69 4.40 -19.00 3.06
C VAL A 69 5.03 -20.23 2.41
N LYS A 70 4.42 -20.74 1.34
CA LYS A 70 4.98 -21.88 0.57
C LYS A 70 6.37 -21.56 0.04
N ARG A 71 6.55 -20.38 -0.53
CA ARG A 71 7.86 -19.93 -1.00
C ARG A 71 8.91 -19.92 0.12
N SER A 72 8.56 -19.42 1.31
CA SER A 72 9.46 -19.46 2.47
C SER A 72 9.86 -20.87 2.87
N LEU A 73 8.94 -21.84 2.75
CA LEU A 73 9.21 -23.25 3.01
C LEU A 73 10.12 -23.87 1.92
N GLU A 74 9.85 -23.56 0.66
CA GLU A 74 10.64 -24.05 -0.49
C GLU A 74 12.06 -23.49 -0.49
N GLU A 75 12.23 -22.23 -0.17
CA GLU A 75 13.53 -21.56 -0.02
C GLU A 75 14.25 -21.96 1.29
N GLN A 76 13.61 -22.77 2.14
CA GLN A 76 14.12 -23.19 3.45
C GLN A 76 14.59 -22.02 4.32
N SER A 77 13.90 -20.88 4.22
CA SER A 77 14.26 -19.66 4.94
C SER A 77 14.03 -19.76 6.47
N ALA A 78 13.14 -20.66 6.89
CA ALA A 78 12.91 -20.97 8.29
C ALA A 78 12.38 -22.40 8.48
N GLN A 79 12.60 -22.95 9.68
CA GLN A 79 11.88 -24.14 10.18
C GLN A 79 10.59 -23.68 10.85
N TYR A 80 9.45 -24.23 10.45
CA TYR A 80 8.16 -23.94 11.05
C TYR A 80 7.75 -25.08 11.98
N LEU A 81 7.68 -24.79 13.28
CA LEU A 81 7.40 -25.78 14.32
C LEU A 81 6.11 -25.40 15.04
N ARG A 82 5.12 -26.31 14.98
CA ARG A 82 3.85 -26.06 15.62
C ARG A 82 3.90 -26.33 17.11
N GLY A 83 3.95 -25.27 17.89
CA GLY A 83 4.02 -25.33 19.35
C GLY A 83 4.20 -23.96 19.96
N ARG A 84 3.96 -23.89 21.28
CA ARG A 84 4.30 -22.71 22.08
C ARG A 84 5.43 -23.08 23.03
N PRO A 85 6.39 -22.19 23.30
CA PRO A 85 7.41 -22.46 24.28
C PRO A 85 6.79 -22.61 25.67
N ALA A 86 7.15 -23.68 26.35
CA ALA A 86 6.82 -23.88 27.76
C ALA A 86 7.74 -23.05 28.65
N LYS A 87 8.99 -22.85 28.22
CA LYS A 87 10.04 -22.16 28.97
C LYS A 87 11.13 -21.66 28.03
N ILE A 88 11.77 -20.55 28.40
CA ILE A 88 12.97 -20.03 27.75
C ILE A 88 13.97 -19.77 28.88
N ASP A 89 15.09 -20.45 28.86
CA ASP A 89 16.16 -20.32 29.85
C ASP A 89 17.39 -19.69 29.22
N ARG A 90 18.16 -18.96 30.02
CA ARG A 90 19.51 -18.51 29.68
C ARG A 90 20.50 -19.55 30.10
N VAL A 91 21.34 -19.97 29.18
CA VAL A 91 22.46 -20.89 29.45
C VAL A 91 23.65 -20.05 29.94
N ALA A 92 24.08 -20.29 31.19
CA ALA A 92 25.07 -19.43 31.85
C ALA A 92 26.48 -19.55 31.30
N GLU A 93 26.81 -20.67 30.62
CA GLU A 93 28.15 -20.98 30.17
C GLU A 93 28.58 -20.20 28.93
N ASP A 94 27.65 -19.93 28.01
CA ASP A 94 27.93 -19.29 26.72
C ASP A 94 27.02 -18.10 26.38
N ASP A 95 26.20 -17.69 27.36
CA ASP A 95 25.24 -16.58 27.23
C ASP A 95 24.18 -16.79 26.13
N THR A 96 23.90 -18.03 25.76
CA THR A 96 22.86 -18.40 24.81
C THR A 96 21.51 -18.63 25.50
N LEU A 97 20.45 -18.76 24.68
CA LEU A 97 19.11 -19.10 25.14
C LEU A 97 18.76 -20.52 24.75
N GLU A 98 18.00 -21.22 25.59
CA GLU A 98 17.42 -22.53 25.27
C GLU A 98 15.90 -22.43 25.33
N VAL A 99 15.22 -22.71 24.23
CA VAL A 99 13.77 -22.67 24.10
C VAL A 99 13.20 -24.08 24.19
N PHE A 100 12.39 -24.33 25.21
CA PHE A 100 11.71 -25.62 25.43
C PHE A 100 10.32 -25.57 24.81
N VAL A 101 10.04 -26.44 23.87
CA VAL A 101 8.76 -26.48 23.14
C VAL A 101 8.32 -27.92 22.88
N GLU A 102 7.02 -28.16 22.95
CA GLU A 102 6.41 -29.38 22.42
C GLU A 102 6.04 -29.15 20.97
N ASP A 103 6.64 -29.96 20.08
CA ASP A 103 6.22 -30.06 18.68
C ASP A 103 4.94 -30.87 18.61
N THR A 104 3.81 -30.17 18.47
CA THR A 104 2.47 -30.79 18.47
C THR A 104 2.14 -31.57 17.19
N LEU A 105 2.91 -31.41 16.12
CA LEU A 105 2.80 -32.26 14.92
C LEU A 105 3.70 -33.47 14.98
N GLY A 106 4.93 -33.29 15.46
CA GLY A 106 5.89 -34.36 15.61
C GLY A 106 5.74 -35.17 16.92
N HIS A 107 4.85 -34.75 17.82
CA HIS A 107 4.65 -35.37 19.15
C HIS A 107 5.96 -35.55 19.94
N GLN A 108 6.83 -34.51 19.89
CA GLN A 108 8.16 -34.56 20.50
C GLN A 108 8.44 -33.29 21.31
N GLN A 109 9.11 -33.46 22.44
CA GLN A 109 9.69 -32.33 23.15
C GLN A 109 11.00 -31.92 22.46
N ARG A 110 11.15 -30.64 22.20
CA ARG A 110 12.32 -30.06 21.58
C ARG A 110 12.99 -29.06 22.49
N ARG A 111 14.31 -29.02 22.44
CA ARG A 111 15.16 -27.98 23.01
C ARG A 111 15.86 -27.30 21.85
N ILE A 112 15.59 -26.01 21.68
CA ILE A 112 16.09 -25.23 20.54
C ILE A 112 17.06 -24.20 21.08
N PRO A 113 18.35 -24.31 20.78
CA PRO A 113 19.32 -23.29 21.13
C PRO A 113 19.08 -22.03 20.31
N ALA A 114 19.17 -20.86 20.94
CA ALA A 114 18.96 -19.59 20.28
C ALA A 114 19.93 -18.53 20.78
N ASP A 115 20.45 -17.72 19.88
CA ASP A 115 21.22 -16.53 20.20
C ASP A 115 20.28 -15.31 20.38
N LEU A 116 19.12 -15.35 19.67
CA LEU A 116 18.08 -14.34 19.76
C LEU A 116 16.69 -14.99 19.75
N VAL A 117 15.81 -14.54 20.65
CA VAL A 117 14.38 -14.87 20.63
C VAL A 117 13.58 -13.62 20.33
N VAL A 118 12.81 -13.68 19.24
CA VAL A 118 11.93 -12.59 18.77
C VAL A 118 10.49 -12.88 19.20
N LEU A 119 9.93 -12.01 20.02
CA LEU A 119 8.57 -12.15 20.56
C LEU A 119 7.58 -11.41 19.66
N SER A 120 6.72 -12.14 18.94
CA SER A 120 5.59 -11.56 18.20
C SER A 120 4.45 -11.24 19.17
N VAL A 121 4.57 -10.10 19.82
CA VAL A 121 3.64 -9.66 20.87
C VAL A 121 2.27 -9.28 20.33
N ALA A 122 1.23 -9.40 21.17
CA ALA A 122 -0.13 -9.06 20.82
C ALA A 122 -0.27 -7.56 20.51
N ALA A 123 -0.98 -7.25 19.42
CA ALA A 123 -1.43 -5.89 19.17
C ALA A 123 -2.46 -5.47 20.23
N ALA A 124 -2.28 -4.29 20.78
CA ALA A 124 -3.18 -3.70 21.77
C ALA A 124 -3.96 -2.53 21.20
N PRO A 125 -5.17 -2.22 21.69
CA PRO A 125 -5.77 -0.93 21.45
C PRO A 125 -4.89 0.19 21.98
N ASN A 126 -5.01 1.38 21.43
CA ASN A 126 -4.31 2.55 21.95
C ASN A 126 -4.87 2.91 23.34
N ASP A 127 -4.00 3.24 24.29
CA ASP A 127 -4.39 3.59 25.66
C ASP A 127 -5.34 4.80 25.72
N GLY A 128 -5.30 5.68 24.73
CA GLY A 128 -6.20 6.83 24.58
C GLY A 128 -7.56 6.50 23.99
N ALA A 129 -7.78 5.29 23.44
CA ALA A 129 -9.02 4.96 22.75
C ALA A 129 -10.28 5.06 23.64
N PRO A 130 -10.30 4.59 24.89
CA PRO A 130 -11.48 4.74 25.74
C PRO A 130 -11.83 6.21 26.03
N ARG A 131 -10.82 7.04 26.31
CA ARG A 131 -11.02 8.48 26.55
C ARG A 131 -11.53 9.20 25.30
N LEU A 132 -11.02 8.85 24.13
CA LEU A 132 -11.48 9.41 22.88
C LEU A 132 -12.92 8.97 22.60
N ALA A 133 -13.25 7.70 22.83
CA ALA A 133 -14.60 7.17 22.66
C ALA A 133 -15.61 7.90 23.55
N GLU A 134 -15.28 8.11 24.83
CA GLU A 134 -16.09 8.88 25.76
C GLU A 134 -16.32 10.32 25.28
N ALA A 135 -15.24 11.02 24.90
CA ALA A 135 -15.31 12.39 24.40
C ALA A 135 -16.15 12.52 23.12
N LEU A 136 -16.16 11.51 22.27
CA LEU A 136 -16.95 11.47 21.04
C LEU A 136 -18.36 10.89 21.25
N GLY A 137 -18.71 10.38 22.42
CA GLY A 137 -19.98 9.71 22.69
C GLY A 137 -20.18 8.44 21.85
N ILE A 138 -19.11 7.67 21.64
CA ILE A 138 -19.09 6.37 20.95
C ILE A 138 -18.58 5.29 21.88
N GLU A 139 -18.69 4.03 21.48
CA GLU A 139 -18.32 2.89 22.32
C GLU A 139 -16.98 2.29 21.90
N THR A 140 -16.37 1.56 22.83
CA THR A 140 -15.31 0.60 22.51
C THR A 140 -15.89 -0.81 22.50
N ASP A 141 -15.26 -1.71 21.76
CA ASP A 141 -15.55 -3.14 21.80
C ASP A 141 -15.08 -3.77 23.14
N PRO A 142 -15.41 -5.01 23.45
CA PRO A 142 -14.98 -5.69 24.69
C PRO A 142 -13.45 -5.79 24.84
N TYR A 143 -12.69 -5.50 23.79
CA TYR A 143 -11.23 -5.57 23.77
C TYR A 143 -10.57 -4.19 23.88
N GLY A 144 -11.36 -3.11 23.88
CA GLY A 144 -10.91 -1.72 23.99
C GLY A 144 -10.62 -1.01 22.68
N PHE A 145 -10.92 -1.61 21.53
CA PHE A 145 -10.89 -0.93 20.23
C PHE A 145 -12.19 -0.13 20.03
N ILE A 146 -12.15 0.90 19.18
CA ILE A 146 -13.37 1.66 18.83
C ILE A 146 -14.36 0.73 18.13
N ALA A 147 -15.57 0.67 18.64
CA ALA A 147 -16.61 -0.20 18.12
C ALA A 147 -17.20 0.37 16.81
N ARG A 148 -17.42 -0.53 15.85
CA ARG A 148 -18.26 -0.26 14.69
C ARG A 148 -19.73 -0.42 15.05
N ASP A 149 -20.61 0.26 14.33
CA ASP A 149 -22.06 0.19 14.56
C ASP A 149 -22.58 -1.25 14.44
N ASP A 150 -22.38 -1.87 13.28
CA ASP A 150 -22.66 -3.29 13.05
C ASP A 150 -21.42 -4.00 12.51
N PRO A 151 -20.74 -4.84 13.31
CA PRO A 151 -19.53 -5.51 12.88
C PRO A 151 -19.68 -6.49 11.72
N ALA A 152 -20.92 -6.87 11.33
CA ALA A 152 -21.17 -7.72 10.18
C ALA A 152 -21.20 -6.96 8.85
N ILE A 153 -21.64 -5.71 8.85
CA ILE A 153 -21.91 -4.95 7.62
C ILE A 153 -21.36 -3.55 7.59
N SER A 154 -21.09 -2.94 8.76
CA SER A 154 -20.47 -1.62 8.83
C SER A 154 -18.97 -1.73 8.63
N ALA A 155 -18.46 -1.09 7.58
CA ALA A 155 -17.03 -1.08 7.30
C ALA A 155 -16.29 -0.10 8.20
N VAL A 156 -16.85 1.12 8.38
CA VAL A 156 -16.19 2.25 9.02
C VAL A 156 -17.14 3.07 9.90
N GLU A 157 -18.43 2.81 9.89
CA GLU A 157 -19.43 3.57 10.65
C GLU A 157 -19.35 3.23 12.14
N THR A 158 -19.50 4.26 12.98
CA THR A 158 -19.79 4.12 14.42
C THR A 158 -21.27 4.35 14.67
N ARG A 159 -21.75 4.07 15.90
CA ARG A 159 -23.14 4.39 16.29
C ARG A 159 -23.48 5.88 16.24
N ARG A 160 -22.48 6.74 16.25
CA ARG A 160 -22.66 8.18 16.11
C ARG A 160 -22.52 8.58 14.65
N GLU A 161 -23.60 9.06 14.07
CA GLU A 161 -23.62 9.59 12.72
C GLU A 161 -22.57 10.70 12.53
N GLY A 162 -21.85 10.66 11.38
CA GLY A 162 -20.78 11.60 11.08
C GLY A 162 -19.43 11.27 11.74
N VAL A 163 -19.36 10.22 12.58
CA VAL A 163 -18.10 9.74 13.17
C VAL A 163 -17.76 8.38 12.58
N TYR A 164 -16.60 8.31 11.95
CA TYR A 164 -16.10 7.11 11.28
C TYR A 164 -14.82 6.61 11.93
N VAL A 165 -14.59 5.30 11.86
CA VAL A 165 -13.40 4.65 12.41
C VAL A 165 -12.77 3.75 11.34
N CYS A 166 -11.45 3.74 11.24
CA CYS A 166 -10.74 2.92 10.27
C CYS A 166 -9.38 2.42 10.79
N GLY A 167 -8.82 1.45 10.11
CA GLY A 167 -7.50 0.92 10.39
C GLY A 167 -7.37 0.27 11.75
N SER A 168 -6.22 0.40 12.38
CA SER A 168 -5.93 -0.27 13.66
C SER A 168 -6.73 0.28 14.85
N ALA A 169 -7.48 1.35 14.70
CA ALA A 169 -8.42 1.83 15.73
C ALA A 169 -9.60 0.87 15.91
N VAL A 170 -9.97 0.12 14.87
CA VAL A 170 -11.06 -0.89 14.88
C VAL A 170 -10.59 -2.24 15.41
N GLY A 171 -9.29 -2.51 15.33
CA GLY A 171 -8.69 -3.80 15.65
C GLY A 171 -7.41 -4.04 14.86
N PRO A 172 -6.71 -5.16 15.11
CA PRO A 172 -5.53 -5.51 14.33
C PRO A 172 -5.87 -5.68 12.84
N GLN A 173 -5.18 -4.95 11.96
CA GLN A 173 -5.40 -4.92 10.53
C GLN A 173 -4.09 -5.08 9.76
N VAL A 174 -4.16 -5.55 8.52
CA VAL A 174 -3.06 -5.50 7.55
C VAL A 174 -3.13 -4.18 6.76
N ILE A 175 -1.99 -3.72 6.24
CA ILE A 175 -1.91 -2.41 5.57
C ILE A 175 -2.95 -2.20 4.45
N PRO A 176 -3.20 -3.18 3.54
CA PRO A 176 -4.21 -3.01 2.50
C PRO A 176 -5.62 -2.77 3.05
N ASP A 177 -5.99 -3.44 4.16
CA ASP A 177 -7.28 -3.24 4.80
C ASP A 177 -7.38 -1.87 5.48
N CYS A 178 -6.29 -1.39 6.10
CA CYS A 178 -6.25 -0.03 6.65
C CYS A 178 -6.50 1.02 5.56
N VAL A 179 -5.85 0.87 4.40
CA VAL A 179 -6.01 1.79 3.26
C VAL A 179 -7.44 1.73 2.70
N ALA A 180 -7.98 0.52 2.52
CA ALA A 180 -9.36 0.35 2.04
C ALA A 180 -10.39 0.97 3.01
N GLN A 181 -10.24 0.76 4.30
CA GLN A 181 -11.10 1.36 5.31
C GLN A 181 -10.95 2.88 5.38
N ALA A 182 -9.72 3.42 5.26
CA ALA A 182 -9.51 4.86 5.25
C ALA A 182 -10.19 5.52 4.04
N SER A 183 -10.09 4.90 2.86
CA SER A 183 -10.80 5.36 1.66
C SER A 183 -12.33 5.30 1.83
N ALA A 184 -12.84 4.23 2.44
CA ALA A 184 -14.26 4.11 2.75
C ALA A 184 -14.74 5.19 3.75
N ALA A 185 -13.96 5.45 4.81
CA ALA A 185 -14.28 6.49 5.79
C ALA A 185 -14.30 7.88 5.16
N ALA A 186 -13.34 8.18 4.28
CA ALA A 186 -13.30 9.44 3.55
C ALA A 186 -14.53 9.61 2.64
N ALA A 187 -14.87 8.58 1.85
CA ALA A 187 -16.05 8.59 0.99
C ALA A 187 -17.36 8.76 1.78
N ARG A 188 -17.45 8.13 2.95
CA ARG A 188 -18.64 8.30 3.84
C ARG A 188 -18.70 9.70 4.45
N ALA A 189 -17.57 10.27 4.85
CA ALA A 189 -17.52 11.64 5.37
C ALA A 189 -17.94 12.66 4.30
N GLU A 190 -17.55 12.43 3.04
CA GLU A 190 -17.89 13.31 1.92
C GLU A 190 -19.41 13.49 1.73
N LEU A 191 -20.24 12.50 2.11
CA LEU A 191 -21.70 12.61 2.05
C LEU A 191 -22.28 13.77 2.88
N TYR A 192 -21.57 14.18 3.94
CA TYR A 192 -21.99 15.26 4.83
C TYR A 192 -21.24 16.57 4.55
N LEU A 193 -20.21 16.54 3.75
CA LEU A 193 -19.43 17.70 3.36
C LEU A 193 -20.01 18.29 2.08
N THR A 194 -21.19 18.96 2.20
CA THR A 194 -21.81 19.69 1.10
C THR A 194 -21.19 21.07 1.00
N GLY A 195 -20.44 21.34 -0.05
CA GLY A 195 -19.83 22.65 -0.31
C GLY A 195 -18.93 22.62 -1.53
N GLU A 196 -18.50 23.77 -1.99
CA GLU A 196 -17.47 23.86 -3.02
C GLU A 196 -16.21 23.14 -2.53
N ARG A 197 -15.66 22.29 -3.38
CA ARG A 197 -14.38 21.66 -3.13
C ARG A 197 -13.36 22.78 -2.91
N VAL A 198 -12.88 22.92 -1.68
CA VAL A 198 -11.76 23.81 -1.42
C VAL A 198 -10.56 23.17 -2.09
N ASP A 199 -10.22 23.67 -3.26
CA ASP A 199 -8.99 23.30 -3.93
C ASP A 199 -7.84 23.85 -3.07
N ARG A 200 -7.26 22.97 -2.26
CA ARG A 200 -6.11 23.31 -1.39
C ARG A 200 -4.79 23.34 -2.14
N THR A 201 -4.82 23.13 -3.43
CA THR A 201 -3.66 23.45 -4.25
C THR A 201 -3.44 24.96 -4.12
N GLU A 202 -2.35 25.35 -3.53
CA GLU A 202 -1.83 26.73 -3.63
C GLU A 202 -1.92 27.12 -5.10
N ALA A 203 -2.36 28.35 -5.36
CA ALA A 203 -2.45 28.83 -6.74
C ALA A 203 -1.11 28.53 -7.42
N PRO A 204 -1.14 27.87 -8.60
CA PRO A 204 0.10 27.49 -9.25
C PRO A 204 0.99 28.73 -9.41
N ALA A 205 2.26 28.59 -9.07
CA ALA A 205 3.23 29.69 -9.24
C ALA A 205 3.21 30.15 -10.71
N ALA A 206 3.49 31.42 -10.92
CA ALA A 206 3.60 31.95 -12.27
C ALA A 206 4.61 31.09 -13.07
N PRO A 207 4.28 30.71 -14.31
CA PRO A 207 5.18 29.90 -15.13
C PRO A 207 6.57 30.55 -15.25
N MET A 208 7.60 29.75 -15.01
CA MET A 208 8.99 30.20 -15.25
C MET A 208 9.26 30.35 -16.74
N ASP A 209 10.10 31.30 -17.11
CA ASP A 209 10.64 31.37 -18.47
C ASP A 209 11.72 30.28 -18.65
N LEU A 210 11.35 29.22 -19.34
CA LEU A 210 12.20 28.07 -19.61
C LEU A 210 12.71 28.05 -21.06
N SER A 211 12.65 29.21 -21.72
CA SER A 211 13.11 29.40 -23.10
C SER A 211 14.65 29.39 -23.22
N GLY A 212 15.13 29.40 -24.46
CA GLY A 212 16.56 29.44 -24.76
C GLY A 212 17.22 28.07 -24.85
N PRO A 213 18.55 28.01 -24.98
CA PRO A 213 19.27 26.75 -25.09
C PRO A 213 19.14 25.94 -23.80
N PRO A 214 19.15 24.60 -23.88
CA PRO A 214 19.05 23.73 -22.71
C PRO A 214 20.14 24.02 -21.66
N ARG A 215 19.71 24.23 -20.43
CA ARG A 215 20.54 24.37 -19.24
C ARG A 215 20.11 23.26 -18.28
N VAL A 216 20.88 22.18 -18.25
CA VAL A 216 20.53 20.95 -17.53
C VAL A 216 21.14 20.95 -16.15
N GLY A 217 20.31 20.71 -15.12
CA GLY A 217 20.77 20.35 -13.79
C GLY A 217 20.67 18.85 -13.58
N VAL A 218 21.68 18.25 -12.96
CA VAL A 218 21.71 16.82 -12.65
C VAL A 218 21.77 16.60 -11.15
N LEU A 219 20.79 15.89 -10.59
CA LEU A 219 20.80 15.47 -9.18
C LEU A 219 21.01 13.95 -9.12
N VAL A 220 22.10 13.51 -8.47
CA VAL A 220 22.41 12.08 -8.32
C VAL A 220 22.12 11.64 -6.89
N CYS A 221 21.21 10.69 -6.73
CA CYS A 221 20.72 10.24 -5.44
C CYS A 221 21.60 9.11 -4.87
N HIS A 222 21.94 9.23 -3.61
CA HIS A 222 22.67 8.19 -2.85
C HIS A 222 21.74 7.03 -2.46
N CYS A 223 20.48 7.32 -2.11
CA CYS A 223 19.50 6.37 -1.60
C CYS A 223 20.06 5.45 -0.49
N GLY A 224 20.88 6.00 0.40
CA GLY A 224 21.60 5.25 1.42
C GLY A 224 22.48 4.15 0.82
N VAL A 225 22.41 2.96 1.40
CA VAL A 225 23.16 1.78 0.91
C VAL A 225 22.67 1.24 -0.44
N ASN A 226 21.45 1.58 -0.84
CA ASN A 226 20.84 1.01 -2.06
C ASN A 226 21.54 1.44 -3.36
N ILE A 227 22.03 2.67 -3.41
CA ILE A 227 22.81 3.17 -4.54
C ILE A 227 24.26 3.41 -4.08
N GLY A 228 24.46 4.22 -3.04
CA GLY A 228 25.79 4.59 -2.56
C GLY A 228 26.57 3.45 -1.91
N GLY A 229 25.95 2.29 -1.60
CA GLY A 229 26.66 1.08 -1.20
C GLY A 229 27.37 0.34 -2.35
N VAL A 230 27.00 0.66 -3.60
CA VAL A 230 27.53 0.00 -4.82
C VAL A 230 28.21 1.01 -5.75
N LEU A 231 27.66 2.22 -5.86
CA LEU A 231 28.10 3.25 -6.78
C LEU A 231 28.82 4.40 -6.04
N ASP A 232 29.89 4.91 -6.63
CA ASP A 232 30.47 6.19 -6.23
C ASP A 232 29.64 7.34 -6.81
N VAL A 233 28.70 7.83 -5.99
CA VAL A 233 27.69 8.82 -6.38
C VAL A 233 28.34 10.20 -6.59
N GLU A 234 29.36 10.55 -5.81
CA GLU A 234 30.09 11.80 -5.95
C GLU A 234 30.87 11.86 -7.27
N ALA A 235 31.53 10.77 -7.64
CA ALA A 235 32.18 10.67 -8.93
C ALA A 235 31.17 10.77 -10.08
N LEU A 236 30.00 10.13 -9.97
CA LEU A 236 28.93 10.23 -10.97
C LEU A 236 28.41 11.67 -11.13
N ALA A 237 28.21 12.39 -10.04
CA ALA A 237 27.78 13.79 -10.08
C ALA A 237 28.88 14.69 -10.72
N THR A 238 30.13 14.49 -10.34
CA THR A 238 31.27 15.22 -10.91
C THR A 238 31.38 14.99 -12.42
N GLU A 239 31.28 13.73 -12.86
CA GLU A 239 31.31 13.37 -14.28
C GLU A 239 30.10 13.91 -15.03
N ALA A 240 28.91 13.85 -14.44
CA ALA A 240 27.70 14.41 -15.03
C ALA A 240 27.83 15.93 -15.28
N GLY A 241 28.51 16.65 -14.36
CA GLY A 241 28.79 18.08 -14.52
C GLY A 241 29.68 18.43 -15.71
N SER A 242 30.41 17.46 -16.27
CA SER A 242 31.25 17.65 -17.45
C SER A 242 30.52 17.38 -18.79
N LEU A 243 29.26 16.90 -18.74
CA LEU A 243 28.50 16.59 -19.95
C LEU A 243 28.01 17.85 -20.65
N GLU A 244 27.91 17.78 -21.96
CA GLU A 244 27.41 18.89 -22.78
C GLU A 244 25.99 19.29 -22.32
N GLY A 245 25.78 20.60 -22.15
CA GLY A 245 24.50 21.17 -21.73
C GLY A 245 24.21 21.08 -20.23
N VAL A 246 25.05 20.40 -19.46
CA VAL A 246 24.93 20.38 -17.99
C VAL A 246 25.56 21.64 -17.41
N VAL A 247 24.80 22.39 -16.64
CA VAL A 247 25.22 23.64 -15.98
C VAL A 247 25.60 23.41 -14.53
N ALA A 248 24.88 22.49 -13.87
CA ALA A 248 25.11 22.11 -12.50
C ALA A 248 24.84 20.61 -12.29
N ALA A 249 25.66 19.97 -11.46
CA ALA A 249 25.43 18.59 -11.05
C ALA A 249 25.80 18.42 -9.56
N LYS A 250 24.98 17.70 -8.81
CA LYS A 250 25.12 17.52 -7.37
C LYS A 250 24.69 16.14 -6.92
N ALA A 251 25.37 15.60 -5.93
CA ALA A 251 24.96 14.40 -5.22
C ALA A 251 24.09 14.78 -4.01
N HIS A 252 23.08 13.96 -3.70
CA HIS A 252 22.22 14.14 -2.53
C HIS A 252 21.87 12.81 -1.88
N LEU A 253 21.86 12.76 -0.54
CA LEU A 253 21.68 11.51 0.20
C LEU A 253 20.32 10.86 -0.09
N PHE A 254 19.23 11.63 -0.05
CA PHE A 254 17.86 11.19 -0.34
C PHE A 254 17.14 12.26 -1.17
N ALA A 255 17.32 12.27 -2.48
CA ALA A 255 16.75 13.28 -3.38
C ALA A 255 15.21 13.40 -3.28
N CYS A 256 14.50 12.33 -2.95
CA CYS A 256 13.03 12.33 -2.77
C CYS A 256 12.55 12.87 -1.42
N SER A 257 13.45 13.17 -0.48
CA SER A 257 13.10 13.83 0.80
C SER A 257 12.73 15.29 0.58
N THR A 258 12.08 15.92 1.58
CA THR A 258 11.80 17.37 1.55
C THR A 258 13.06 18.17 1.30
N ALA A 259 14.14 17.90 2.04
CA ALA A 259 15.42 18.58 1.86
C ALA A 259 16.02 18.38 0.45
N GLY A 260 15.87 17.17 -0.13
CA GLY A 260 16.34 16.90 -1.50
C GLY A 260 15.53 17.64 -2.56
N GLN A 261 14.24 17.83 -2.34
CA GLN A 261 13.40 18.62 -3.23
C GLN A 261 13.69 20.12 -3.10
N GLU A 262 13.89 20.62 -1.88
CA GLU A 262 14.30 21.99 -1.64
C GLU A 262 15.65 22.29 -2.35
N GLU A 263 16.62 21.38 -2.24
CA GLU A 263 17.91 21.51 -2.93
C GLU A 263 17.74 21.47 -4.46
N MET A 264 16.87 20.62 -4.99
CA MET A 264 16.58 20.61 -6.43
C MET A 264 15.99 21.96 -6.88
N VAL A 265 15.07 22.52 -6.11
CA VAL A 265 14.45 23.83 -6.38
C VAL A 265 15.51 24.97 -6.29
N GLU A 266 16.39 24.92 -5.30
CA GLU A 266 17.50 25.86 -5.18
C GLU A 266 18.44 25.79 -6.40
N LEU A 267 18.81 24.57 -6.80
CA LEU A 267 19.67 24.35 -7.96
C LEU A 267 19.04 24.94 -9.24
N VAL A 268 17.72 24.75 -9.42
CA VAL A 268 16.99 25.33 -10.56
C VAL A 268 17.08 26.85 -10.56
N LYS A 269 16.88 27.49 -9.41
CA LYS A 269 16.87 28.95 -9.28
C LYS A 269 18.26 29.55 -9.38
N GLU A 270 19.25 28.94 -8.71
CA GLU A 270 20.63 29.44 -8.67
C GLU A 270 21.32 29.44 -10.04
N HIS A 271 21.04 28.38 -10.83
CA HIS A 271 21.69 28.18 -12.12
C HIS A 271 20.75 28.47 -13.32
N ASP A 272 19.60 29.04 -13.06
CA ASP A 272 18.58 29.34 -14.10
C ASP A 272 18.33 28.15 -15.02
N LEU A 273 18.14 26.96 -14.41
CA LEU A 273 17.97 25.72 -15.17
C LEU A 273 16.63 25.68 -15.89
N ASN A 274 16.61 25.08 -17.06
CA ASN A 274 15.38 24.82 -17.82
C ASN A 274 15.19 23.34 -18.16
N ARG A 275 16.06 22.45 -17.67
CA ARG A 275 15.93 20.98 -17.71
C ARG A 275 16.48 20.41 -16.42
N VAL A 276 15.85 19.37 -15.90
CA VAL A 276 16.30 18.66 -14.70
C VAL A 276 16.43 17.19 -14.99
N VAL A 277 17.52 16.58 -14.57
CA VAL A 277 17.76 15.13 -14.58
C VAL A 277 17.93 14.65 -13.16
N VAL A 278 17.14 13.68 -12.73
CA VAL A 278 17.26 13.03 -11.42
C VAL A 278 17.68 11.57 -11.62
N ALA A 279 18.94 11.28 -11.32
CA ALA A 279 19.47 9.93 -11.34
C ALA A 279 19.25 9.27 -9.98
N ALA A 280 18.25 8.41 -9.85
CA ALA A 280 17.81 7.86 -8.57
C ALA A 280 17.16 6.46 -8.73
N CYS A 281 16.08 6.21 -8.00
CA CYS A 281 15.26 5.00 -8.11
C CYS A 281 14.36 5.03 -9.36
N THR A 282 13.45 4.04 -9.44
CA THR A 282 12.50 3.95 -10.57
C THR A 282 11.55 5.16 -10.62
N PRO A 283 11.30 5.73 -11.81
CA PRO A 283 10.30 6.79 -12.01
C PRO A 283 8.93 6.42 -11.46
N ARG A 284 8.55 5.12 -11.53
CA ARG A 284 7.25 4.62 -11.04
C ARG A 284 6.97 4.94 -9.57
N THR A 285 8.03 5.15 -8.77
CA THR A 285 7.87 5.40 -7.34
C THR A 285 7.82 6.89 -6.99
N HIS A 286 8.74 7.69 -7.52
CA HIS A 286 8.94 9.05 -7.03
C HIS A 286 8.92 10.15 -8.11
N GLU A 287 8.70 9.83 -9.37
CA GLU A 287 8.59 10.87 -10.42
C GLU A 287 7.50 11.91 -10.11
N PRO A 288 6.30 11.52 -9.62
CA PRO A 288 5.29 12.50 -9.24
C PRO A 288 5.77 13.51 -8.19
N VAL A 289 6.55 13.04 -7.21
CA VAL A 289 7.09 13.89 -6.14
C VAL A 289 8.02 14.97 -6.68
N PHE A 290 8.91 14.63 -7.62
CA PHE A 290 9.80 15.60 -8.25
C PHE A 290 9.06 16.55 -9.19
N ARG A 291 8.09 16.04 -9.95
CA ARG A 291 7.23 16.86 -10.83
C ARG A 291 6.41 17.86 -10.03
N GLU A 292 5.85 17.45 -8.91
CA GLU A 292 5.09 18.32 -8.01
C GLU A 292 5.97 19.43 -7.41
N GLY A 293 7.15 19.08 -6.89
CA GLY A 293 8.11 20.07 -6.35
C GLY A 293 8.53 21.10 -7.39
N LEU A 294 8.75 20.70 -8.64
CA LEU A 294 9.06 21.62 -9.74
C LEU A 294 7.84 22.48 -10.13
N ALA A 295 6.65 21.92 -10.17
CA ALA A 295 5.43 22.64 -10.50
C ALA A 295 5.12 23.74 -9.47
N GLN A 296 5.45 23.54 -8.19
CA GLN A 296 5.26 24.52 -7.12
C GLN A 296 6.02 25.83 -7.36
N ILE A 297 7.10 25.81 -8.12
CA ILE A 297 7.88 27.01 -8.49
C ILE A 297 7.55 27.53 -9.90
N GLY A 298 6.56 26.95 -10.56
CA GLY A 298 6.18 27.33 -11.95
C GLY A 298 7.09 26.71 -13.03
N PHE A 299 7.96 25.78 -12.69
CA PHE A 299 8.74 25.02 -13.64
C PHE A 299 7.85 24.00 -14.37
N ASN A 300 8.02 23.83 -15.67
CA ASN A 300 7.24 22.86 -16.44
C ASN A 300 7.66 21.42 -16.05
N PRO A 301 6.79 20.62 -15.41
CA PRO A 301 7.17 19.31 -14.89
C PRO A 301 7.53 18.26 -15.95
N TYR A 302 7.26 18.54 -17.21
CA TYR A 302 7.61 17.67 -18.34
C TYR A 302 9.04 17.87 -18.85
N LEU A 303 9.75 18.84 -18.28
CA LEU A 303 11.18 19.10 -18.52
C LEU A 303 12.07 18.38 -17.47
N LEU A 304 11.50 17.43 -16.75
CA LEU A 304 12.17 16.49 -15.86
C LEU A 304 12.41 15.16 -16.56
N GLU A 305 13.63 14.65 -16.44
CA GLU A 305 14.01 13.29 -16.81
C GLU A 305 14.45 12.50 -15.57
N MET A 306 13.91 11.32 -15.35
CA MET A 306 14.38 10.42 -14.29
C MET A 306 15.17 9.24 -14.86
N VAL A 307 16.35 9.04 -14.30
CA VAL A 307 17.28 7.96 -14.68
C VAL A 307 17.33 6.92 -13.56
N ASN A 308 16.93 5.69 -13.85
CA ASN A 308 16.94 4.62 -12.85
C ASN A 308 18.34 4.00 -12.70
N ILE A 309 19.08 4.43 -11.69
CA ILE A 309 20.39 3.89 -11.32
C ILE A 309 20.34 2.95 -10.11
N ARG A 310 19.14 2.66 -9.58
CA ARG A 310 18.92 1.71 -8.49
C ARG A 310 18.48 0.35 -9.03
N ASP A 311 17.20 0.21 -9.36
CA ASP A 311 16.58 -1.06 -9.73
C ASP A 311 17.20 -1.66 -10.99
N GLN A 312 17.61 -0.81 -11.93
CA GLN A 312 18.21 -1.24 -13.21
C GLN A 312 19.75 -1.21 -13.21
N CYS A 313 20.38 -0.82 -12.11
CA CYS A 313 21.83 -0.68 -12.04
C CYS A 313 22.40 -1.22 -10.73
N SER A 314 22.39 -0.47 -9.63
CA SER A 314 23.05 -0.88 -8.39
C SER A 314 22.54 -2.20 -7.82
N TRP A 315 21.24 -2.48 -7.89
CA TRP A 315 20.67 -3.73 -7.38
C TRP A 315 21.00 -4.95 -8.24
N VAL A 316 20.95 -4.82 -9.58
CA VAL A 316 21.20 -5.94 -10.49
C VAL A 316 22.67 -6.20 -10.73
N HIS A 317 23.56 -5.32 -10.28
CA HIS A 317 25.01 -5.44 -10.37
C HIS A 317 25.69 -5.21 -9.02
N ALA A 318 25.02 -5.58 -7.91
CA ALA A 318 25.57 -5.36 -6.56
C ALA A 318 26.92 -6.04 -6.34
N ASP A 319 27.13 -7.19 -6.96
CA ASP A 319 28.37 -7.99 -6.87
C ASP A 319 29.44 -7.56 -7.89
N GLU A 320 29.14 -6.59 -8.77
CA GLU A 320 30.03 -6.10 -9.84
C GLU A 320 30.11 -4.56 -9.83
N PRO A 321 30.67 -3.92 -8.79
CA PRO A 321 30.62 -2.45 -8.62
C PRO A 321 31.20 -1.66 -9.79
N ASP A 322 32.29 -2.14 -10.40
CA ASP A 322 32.92 -1.49 -11.55
C ASP A 322 31.99 -1.48 -12.78
N ALA A 323 31.33 -2.62 -13.04
CA ALA A 323 30.36 -2.72 -14.12
C ALA A 323 29.11 -1.87 -13.83
N ALA A 324 28.65 -1.86 -12.59
CA ALA A 324 27.56 -1.00 -12.13
C ALA A 324 27.91 0.48 -12.32
N GLN A 325 29.12 0.91 -11.95
CA GLN A 325 29.57 2.28 -12.11
C GLN A 325 29.60 2.70 -13.59
N GLN A 326 30.12 1.85 -14.46
CA GLN A 326 30.14 2.11 -15.92
C GLN A 326 28.72 2.22 -16.49
N LYS A 327 27.81 1.34 -16.06
CA LYS A 327 26.41 1.35 -16.47
C LYS A 327 25.69 2.61 -15.96
N ALA A 328 25.92 3.03 -14.72
CA ALA A 328 25.35 4.26 -14.17
C ALA A 328 25.78 5.49 -14.98
N ARG A 329 27.07 5.60 -15.32
CA ARG A 329 27.58 6.63 -16.24
C ARG A 329 26.84 6.65 -17.56
N ALA A 330 26.67 5.49 -18.20
CA ALA A 330 25.98 5.39 -19.48
C ALA A 330 24.50 5.80 -19.34
N LEU A 331 23.82 5.37 -18.28
CA LEU A 331 22.43 5.72 -18.02
C LEU A 331 22.28 7.24 -17.80
N ILE A 332 23.13 7.87 -16.99
CA ILE A 332 23.11 9.31 -16.75
C ILE A 332 23.36 10.09 -18.06
N ARG A 333 24.34 9.66 -18.87
CA ARG A 333 24.61 10.28 -20.18
C ARG A 333 23.41 10.18 -21.11
N MET A 334 22.73 9.05 -21.14
CA MET A 334 21.49 8.89 -21.93
C MET A 334 20.37 9.79 -21.40
N GLY A 335 20.20 9.90 -20.09
CA GLY A 335 19.24 10.81 -19.47
C GLY A 335 19.51 12.26 -19.79
N VAL A 336 20.76 12.72 -19.69
CA VAL A 336 21.16 14.08 -20.07
C VAL A 336 20.91 14.32 -21.56
N ALA A 337 21.33 13.39 -22.44
CA ALA A 337 21.09 13.49 -23.87
C ALA A 337 19.59 13.61 -24.21
N ARG A 338 18.74 12.83 -23.51
CA ARG A 338 17.28 12.95 -23.65
C ARG A 338 16.77 14.29 -23.14
N ALA A 339 17.25 14.75 -21.98
CA ALA A 339 16.83 16.01 -21.40
C ALA A 339 17.09 17.22 -22.31
N LEU A 340 18.17 17.19 -23.08
CA LEU A 340 18.47 18.24 -24.09
C LEU A 340 17.39 18.40 -25.15
N HIS A 341 16.61 17.35 -25.40
CA HIS A 341 15.56 17.31 -26.43
C HIS A 341 14.14 17.36 -25.84
N LEU A 342 13.98 17.51 -24.53
CA LEU A 342 12.65 17.67 -23.94
C LEU A 342 12.05 19.02 -24.33
N GLU A 343 10.76 18.97 -24.65
CA GLU A 343 9.95 20.15 -24.93
C GLU A 343 8.91 20.36 -23.83
N PRO A 344 8.56 21.61 -23.50
CA PRO A 344 7.54 21.89 -22.51
C PRO A 344 6.19 21.43 -23.04
N LEU A 345 5.61 20.43 -22.37
CA LEU A 345 4.26 19.95 -22.68
C LEU A 345 3.22 20.75 -21.89
N GLN A 346 2.05 20.88 -22.48
CA GLN A 346 0.88 21.45 -21.80
C GLN A 346 -0.12 20.34 -21.52
N GLU A 347 -0.74 20.41 -20.35
CA GLU A 347 -1.82 19.50 -19.99
C GLU A 347 -3.04 19.80 -20.88
N SER A 348 -3.55 18.76 -21.53
CA SER A 348 -4.82 18.85 -22.25
C SER A 348 -5.96 18.42 -21.32
N LYS A 349 -7.03 19.22 -21.26
CA LYS A 349 -8.26 18.85 -20.55
C LYS A 349 -9.20 18.16 -21.52
N ALA A 350 -9.53 16.90 -21.24
CA ALA A 350 -10.58 16.18 -21.96
C ALA A 350 -11.91 16.29 -21.20
N PRO A 351 -13.05 16.38 -21.90
CA PRO A 351 -14.35 16.32 -21.26
C PRO A 351 -14.54 14.97 -20.57
N MET A 352 -15.16 14.96 -19.39
CA MET A 352 -15.39 13.76 -18.60
C MET A 352 -16.89 13.50 -18.44
N THR A 353 -17.29 12.26 -18.66
CA THR A 353 -18.65 11.78 -18.38
C THR A 353 -18.79 11.54 -16.87
N ARG A 354 -19.65 12.30 -16.22
CA ARG A 354 -19.88 12.18 -14.75
C ARG A 354 -20.91 11.08 -14.44
N ALA A 355 -20.67 9.87 -14.95
CA ALA A 355 -21.49 8.69 -14.70
C ALA A 355 -20.61 7.49 -14.38
N ALA A 356 -21.12 6.55 -13.61
CA ALA A 356 -20.41 5.34 -13.25
C ALA A 356 -21.19 4.08 -13.64
N LEU A 357 -20.45 3.05 -14.04
CA LEU A 357 -20.96 1.69 -14.21
C LEU A 357 -20.44 0.81 -13.07
N VAL A 358 -21.33 0.10 -12.43
CA VAL A 358 -20.97 -0.94 -11.45
C VAL A 358 -21.32 -2.30 -12.04
N VAL A 359 -20.35 -3.20 -12.10
CA VAL A 359 -20.50 -4.54 -12.68
C VAL A 359 -20.50 -5.59 -11.58
N GLY A 360 -21.63 -6.28 -11.42
CA GLY A 360 -21.87 -7.30 -10.42
C GLY A 360 -22.85 -6.84 -9.32
N GLY A 361 -23.97 -7.55 -9.21
CA GLY A 361 -25.05 -7.25 -8.26
C GLY A 361 -24.92 -7.99 -6.93
N GLY A 362 -23.70 -8.37 -6.53
CA GLY A 362 -23.41 -8.87 -5.18
C GLY A 362 -23.41 -7.75 -4.15
N ILE A 363 -23.14 -8.08 -2.88
CA ILE A 363 -23.17 -7.10 -1.77
C ILE A 363 -22.20 -5.93 -2.01
N ALA A 364 -21.04 -6.19 -2.59
CA ALA A 364 -20.05 -5.16 -2.89
C ALA A 364 -20.56 -4.18 -3.96
N GLY A 365 -21.14 -4.71 -5.06
CA GLY A 365 -21.69 -3.86 -6.12
C GLY A 365 -22.93 -3.09 -5.68
N ILE A 366 -23.82 -3.71 -4.92
CA ILE A 366 -24.98 -3.02 -4.31
C ILE A 366 -24.51 -1.84 -3.46
N GLN A 367 -23.49 -2.07 -2.62
CA GLN A 367 -22.95 -1.01 -1.76
C GLN A 367 -22.28 0.10 -2.58
N ALA A 368 -21.42 -0.26 -3.54
CA ALA A 368 -20.73 0.70 -4.39
C ALA A 368 -21.71 1.56 -5.22
N ALA A 369 -22.72 0.91 -5.81
CA ALA A 369 -23.74 1.62 -6.58
C ALA A 369 -24.55 2.57 -5.70
N THR A 370 -24.93 2.14 -4.50
CA THR A 370 -25.65 2.97 -3.54
C THR A 370 -24.83 4.19 -3.16
N ASP A 371 -23.56 4.00 -2.75
CA ASP A 371 -22.71 5.09 -2.25
C ASP A 371 -22.41 6.12 -3.34
N LEU A 372 -22.15 5.69 -4.57
CA LEU A 372 -21.95 6.60 -5.71
C LEU A 372 -23.23 7.37 -6.07
N ALA A 373 -24.37 6.69 -6.06
CA ALA A 373 -25.66 7.35 -6.39
C ALA A 373 -26.08 8.36 -5.33
N VAL A 374 -25.89 8.07 -4.05
CA VAL A 374 -26.15 9.01 -2.94
C VAL A 374 -25.24 10.25 -3.02
N GLN A 375 -24.04 10.11 -3.54
CA GLN A 375 -23.13 11.24 -3.83
C GLN A 375 -23.56 12.07 -5.06
N GLY A 376 -24.67 11.71 -5.71
CA GLY A 376 -25.22 12.46 -6.84
C GLY A 376 -24.63 12.11 -8.20
N PHE A 377 -23.93 10.99 -8.31
CA PHE A 377 -23.49 10.49 -9.62
C PHE A 377 -24.59 9.64 -10.27
N PRO A 378 -24.87 9.80 -11.57
CA PRO A 378 -25.65 8.82 -12.33
C PRO A 378 -24.93 7.47 -12.31
N VAL A 379 -25.59 6.44 -11.77
CA VAL A 379 -25.01 5.09 -11.64
C VAL A 379 -25.89 4.07 -12.35
N THR A 380 -25.25 3.19 -13.11
CA THR A 380 -25.88 1.97 -13.64
C THR A 380 -25.21 0.75 -13.00
N LEU A 381 -26.00 -0.10 -12.35
CA LEU A 381 -25.57 -1.39 -11.83
C LEU A 381 -26.03 -2.50 -12.78
N VAL A 382 -25.10 -3.30 -13.28
CA VAL A 382 -25.40 -4.45 -14.14
C VAL A 382 -25.13 -5.75 -13.40
N GLU A 383 -26.06 -6.71 -13.57
CA GLU A 383 -25.97 -8.05 -13.02
C GLU A 383 -26.37 -9.08 -14.07
N LYS A 384 -25.54 -10.09 -14.28
CA LYS A 384 -25.77 -11.16 -15.27
C LYS A 384 -26.94 -12.07 -14.92
N GLU A 385 -27.17 -12.27 -13.62
CA GLU A 385 -28.31 -13.06 -13.15
C GLU A 385 -29.61 -12.23 -13.13
N GLY A 386 -30.76 -12.93 -13.06
CA GLY A 386 -32.07 -12.26 -12.99
C GLY A 386 -32.39 -11.58 -11.65
N ARG A 387 -31.48 -11.63 -10.67
CA ARG A 387 -31.68 -11.06 -9.34
C ARG A 387 -30.38 -10.57 -8.74
N LEU A 388 -30.48 -9.56 -7.88
CA LEU A 388 -29.38 -9.06 -7.07
C LEU A 388 -29.15 -9.89 -5.81
N GLY A 389 -28.00 -9.69 -5.17
CA GLY A 389 -27.63 -10.24 -3.88
C GLY A 389 -26.49 -11.26 -3.94
N GLY A 390 -26.19 -11.82 -5.12
CA GLY A 390 -25.08 -12.76 -5.29
C GLY A 390 -25.08 -13.87 -4.23
N ARG A 391 -23.95 -14.07 -3.54
CA ARG A 391 -23.82 -15.07 -2.48
C ARG A 391 -24.69 -14.79 -1.25
N LEU A 392 -25.01 -13.52 -0.96
CA LEU A 392 -25.85 -13.15 0.17
C LEU A 392 -27.30 -13.63 -0.02
N ALA A 393 -27.75 -13.75 -1.29
CA ALA A 393 -29.06 -14.31 -1.66
C ALA A 393 -29.09 -15.84 -1.73
N ALA A 394 -27.97 -16.52 -1.46
CA ALA A 394 -27.89 -17.98 -1.58
C ALA A 394 -28.70 -18.67 -0.47
N PRO A 395 -29.52 -19.70 -0.78
CA PRO A 395 -30.43 -20.34 0.19
C PRO A 395 -29.74 -20.99 1.39
N HIS A 396 -28.46 -21.37 1.24
CA HIS A 396 -27.68 -21.99 2.29
C HIS A 396 -27.02 -20.98 3.24
N LEU A 397 -26.91 -19.70 2.88
CA LEU A 397 -26.39 -18.66 3.75
C LEU A 397 -27.51 -18.09 4.62
N LYS A 398 -27.62 -18.56 5.85
CA LYS A 398 -28.70 -18.17 6.78
C LYS A 398 -28.33 -16.97 7.65
N TYR A 399 -27.08 -16.93 8.14
CA TYR A 399 -26.64 -15.96 9.12
C TYR A 399 -25.26 -15.41 8.77
N LEU A 400 -24.99 -14.19 9.20
CA LEU A 400 -23.71 -13.50 9.02
C LEU A 400 -22.92 -13.43 10.34
N TYR A 401 -21.69 -13.81 10.25
CA TYR A 401 -20.72 -13.63 11.36
C TYR A 401 -20.33 -12.14 11.50
N PRO A 402 -20.05 -11.61 12.71
CA PRO A 402 -19.96 -12.31 13.99
C PRO A 402 -21.26 -12.34 14.80
N ASN A 403 -22.22 -11.47 14.53
CA ASN A 403 -23.40 -11.24 15.36
C ASN A 403 -24.63 -12.08 14.96
N MET A 404 -24.42 -13.02 14.06
CA MET A 404 -25.46 -13.97 13.61
C MET A 404 -26.72 -13.29 13.03
N ARG A 405 -26.56 -12.11 12.40
CA ARG A 405 -27.68 -11.46 11.70
C ARG A 405 -28.21 -12.35 10.56
N PRO A 406 -29.53 -12.44 10.35
CA PRO A 406 -30.10 -13.14 9.20
C PRO A 406 -29.63 -12.49 7.88
N ALA A 407 -29.07 -13.30 6.99
CA ALA A 407 -28.51 -12.80 5.72
C ALA A 407 -29.59 -12.16 4.82
N ALA A 408 -30.83 -12.71 4.87
CA ALA A 408 -31.95 -12.18 4.10
C ALA A 408 -32.37 -10.76 4.55
N GLU A 409 -32.37 -10.48 5.85
CA GLU A 409 -32.68 -9.16 6.38
C GLU A 409 -31.64 -8.12 5.96
N VAL A 410 -30.36 -8.49 6.04
CA VAL A 410 -29.26 -7.62 5.60
C VAL A 410 -29.36 -7.34 4.10
N LEU A 411 -29.67 -8.36 3.30
CA LEU A 411 -29.84 -8.18 1.86
C LEU A 411 -31.00 -7.21 1.56
N GLU A 412 -32.16 -7.39 2.18
CA GLU A 412 -33.31 -6.53 1.93
C GLU A 412 -33.03 -5.08 2.33
N GLU A 413 -32.39 -4.87 3.47
CA GLU A 413 -31.94 -3.52 3.90
C GLU A 413 -31.04 -2.85 2.84
N LYS A 414 -30.09 -3.59 2.27
CA LYS A 414 -29.20 -3.06 1.24
C LYS A 414 -29.91 -2.80 -0.08
N LEU A 415 -30.84 -3.65 -0.46
CA LEU A 415 -31.67 -3.47 -1.66
C LEU A 415 -32.60 -2.25 -1.52
N ASP A 416 -33.17 -2.02 -0.34
CA ASP A 416 -34.00 -0.86 -0.08
C ASP A 416 -33.19 0.44 -0.20
N ARG A 417 -32.01 0.49 0.36
CA ARG A 417 -31.10 1.64 0.20
C ARG A 417 -30.73 1.87 -1.27
N LEU A 418 -30.44 0.81 -2.02
CA LEU A 418 -30.17 0.91 -3.45
C LEU A 418 -31.36 1.48 -4.21
N ARG A 419 -32.58 1.01 -3.94
CA ARG A 419 -33.82 1.53 -4.56
C ARG A 419 -34.01 3.03 -4.26
N GLN A 420 -33.74 3.45 -3.03
CA GLN A 420 -33.86 4.84 -2.58
C GLN A 420 -32.77 5.74 -3.17
N SER A 421 -31.59 5.20 -3.51
CA SER A 421 -30.46 5.98 -4.05
C SER A 421 -30.70 6.50 -5.47
N GLY A 422 -31.66 5.92 -6.22
CA GLY A 422 -31.92 6.26 -7.61
C GLY A 422 -30.96 5.64 -8.62
N ALA A 423 -30.10 4.71 -8.21
CA ALA A 423 -29.25 3.96 -9.13
C ALA A 423 -30.11 3.12 -10.11
N ARG A 424 -29.74 3.14 -11.39
CA ARG A 424 -30.35 2.30 -12.41
C ARG A 424 -29.83 0.87 -12.28
N VAL A 425 -30.72 -0.12 -12.25
CA VAL A 425 -30.37 -1.54 -12.12
C VAL A 425 -30.79 -2.30 -13.37
N LEU A 426 -29.85 -3.04 -13.96
CA LEU A 426 -30.05 -3.90 -15.13
C LEU A 426 -29.66 -5.34 -14.76
N THR A 427 -30.65 -6.20 -14.64
CA THR A 427 -30.45 -7.65 -14.45
C THR A 427 -30.46 -8.38 -15.79
N ASN A 428 -29.98 -9.64 -15.82
CA ASN A 428 -29.75 -10.40 -17.05
C ASN A 428 -28.93 -9.63 -18.08
N THR A 429 -27.95 -8.82 -17.60
CA THR A 429 -27.18 -7.91 -18.44
C THR A 429 -25.69 -8.07 -18.14
N GLU A 430 -24.89 -8.18 -19.20
CA GLU A 430 -23.44 -8.34 -19.14
C GLU A 430 -22.73 -7.23 -19.94
N VAL A 431 -21.49 -6.95 -19.61
CA VAL A 431 -20.60 -6.09 -20.40
C VAL A 431 -20.04 -6.92 -21.56
N ALA A 432 -20.34 -6.50 -22.79
CA ALA A 432 -19.85 -7.16 -24.01
C ALA A 432 -18.51 -6.58 -24.50
N ALA A 433 -18.36 -5.26 -24.45
CA ALA A 433 -17.14 -4.56 -24.86
C ALA A 433 -16.98 -3.23 -24.14
N VAL A 434 -15.73 -2.78 -24.03
CA VAL A 434 -15.38 -1.47 -23.48
C VAL A 434 -14.41 -0.79 -24.44
N ARG A 435 -14.69 0.47 -24.78
CA ARG A 435 -13.83 1.33 -25.59
C ARG A 435 -13.57 2.63 -24.85
N GLY A 436 -12.60 3.42 -25.32
CA GLY A 436 -12.28 4.72 -24.74
C GLY A 436 -11.22 4.67 -23.66
N PHE A 437 -11.23 5.64 -22.77
CA PHE A 437 -10.24 5.84 -21.72
C PHE A 437 -10.90 6.42 -20.46
N VAL A 438 -10.14 6.53 -19.37
CA VAL A 438 -10.63 7.06 -18.08
C VAL A 438 -11.29 8.43 -18.28
N GLY A 439 -12.53 8.54 -17.77
CA GLY A 439 -13.36 9.74 -17.97
C GLY A 439 -14.25 9.70 -19.21
N SER A 440 -13.98 8.80 -20.19
CA SER A 440 -14.72 8.74 -21.46
C SER A 440 -14.78 7.30 -21.99
N PHE A 441 -15.33 6.38 -21.20
CA PHE A 441 -15.57 5.01 -21.64
C PHE A 441 -16.92 4.91 -22.38
N GLU A 442 -16.95 4.08 -23.40
CA GLU A 442 -18.16 3.57 -24.06
C GLU A 442 -18.26 2.08 -23.77
N VAL A 443 -19.32 1.68 -23.10
CA VAL A 443 -19.52 0.31 -22.65
C VAL A 443 -20.73 -0.30 -23.34
N ASP A 444 -20.49 -1.33 -24.15
CA ASP A 444 -21.56 -2.09 -24.79
C ASP A 444 -22.13 -3.09 -23.78
N LEU A 445 -23.41 -2.97 -23.52
CA LEU A 445 -24.17 -3.86 -22.66
C LEU A 445 -24.99 -4.84 -23.52
N GLN A 446 -24.95 -6.12 -23.15
CA GLN A 446 -25.72 -7.17 -23.77
C GLN A 446 -26.71 -7.76 -22.76
N GLY A 447 -27.97 -7.83 -23.13
CA GLY A 447 -29.05 -8.30 -22.27
C GLY A 447 -30.41 -8.11 -22.93
N PRO A 448 -31.49 -8.04 -22.15
CA PRO A 448 -32.86 -7.86 -22.68
C PRO A 448 -33.06 -6.56 -23.48
N ALA A 449 -32.27 -5.52 -23.15
CA ALA A 449 -32.23 -4.24 -23.86
C ALA A 449 -30.76 -3.84 -24.10
N PRO A 450 -30.13 -4.31 -25.20
CA PRO A 450 -28.75 -3.96 -25.53
C PRO A 450 -28.60 -2.44 -25.76
N GLU A 451 -27.55 -1.86 -25.17
CA GLU A 451 -27.24 -0.44 -25.34
C GLU A 451 -25.74 -0.19 -25.21
N THR A 452 -25.27 0.94 -25.71
CA THR A 452 -23.95 1.48 -25.43
C THR A 452 -24.08 2.59 -24.40
N LEU A 453 -23.41 2.42 -23.24
CA LEU A 453 -23.50 3.33 -22.12
C LEU A 453 -22.20 4.16 -22.02
N PRO A 454 -22.27 5.51 -22.11
CA PRO A 454 -21.12 6.36 -21.82
C PRO A 454 -20.94 6.50 -20.31
N VAL A 455 -19.71 6.24 -19.82
CA VAL A 455 -19.37 6.38 -18.40
C VAL A 455 -17.95 6.90 -18.21
N GLY A 456 -17.72 7.62 -17.11
CA GLY A 456 -16.39 8.14 -16.77
C GLY A 456 -15.57 7.15 -15.95
N ALA A 457 -16.23 6.27 -15.19
CA ALA A 457 -15.59 5.29 -14.33
C ALA A 457 -16.37 3.98 -14.27
N MET A 458 -15.65 2.89 -13.95
CA MET A 458 -16.25 1.57 -13.76
C MET A 458 -15.76 0.95 -12.45
N VAL A 459 -16.67 0.28 -11.73
CA VAL A 459 -16.38 -0.51 -10.53
C VAL A 459 -16.72 -1.96 -10.84
N LEU A 460 -15.75 -2.86 -10.67
CA LEU A 460 -15.95 -4.30 -10.81
C LEU A 460 -16.11 -4.92 -9.43
N ALA A 461 -17.24 -5.61 -9.17
CA ALA A 461 -17.65 -6.08 -7.84
C ALA A 461 -18.04 -7.57 -7.78
#